data_e78d2c424a9ea4f329938c289a833c0d
#
_entry.id   e78d2c424a9ea4f329938c289a833c0d
#
_cell.length_a   1.000
_cell.length_b   1.000
_cell.length_c   1.000
_cell.angle_alpha   90.00
_cell.angle_beta   90.00
_cell.angle_gamma   90.00
#
_symmetry.space_group_name_H-M   'P 1'
#
loop_
_entity.id
_entity.type
_entity.pdbx_description
1 polymer ?
#
loop_
_entity_poly.entity_id
_entity_poly.type
_entity_poly.pdbx_seq_one_letter_code
_entity_poly.pdbx_strand_id
1 'polypeptide(L)'
;MIKIQQYDYPWSAESFIKHLQVFGFTLIAVSMLYLVAANWFMLPQAIQLAIPQLLLFLSAVCSLWLTKHDFLVQCLHSICGLMIGLSLAVIGQIYQTGADSYLLFLLWSVLLLPWLYRPNIGVFFLLCITSQLALFLFFIQTFCGDQYPDLFLISIHVFALIQFYFCNKYYSKLRYLFLLWFAILSIWHMAMYLYADKSILYFTVSFLLLG
;
A
#
# COMPACT_ATOMS: atom_id res chain seq x y z
N MET A 1 -8.14 51.92 -5.79
CA MET A 1 -7.72 50.95 -6.81
C MET A 1 -7.70 49.56 -6.15
N ILE A 2 -8.79 48.82 -6.31
CA ILE A 2 -8.96 47.47 -5.66
C ILE A 2 -8.19 46.47 -6.52
N LYS A 3 -7.10 45.90 -5.98
CA LYS A 3 -6.43 44.76 -6.61
C LYS A 3 -7.36 43.56 -6.54
N ILE A 4 -7.97 43.23 -7.67
CA ILE A 4 -8.68 41.97 -7.84
C ILE A 4 -7.61 40.88 -7.77
N GLN A 5 -7.61 40.13 -6.70
CA GLN A 5 -6.77 38.95 -6.53
C GLN A 5 -7.25 37.93 -7.58
N GLN A 6 -6.43 37.74 -8.60
CA GLN A 6 -6.69 36.76 -9.64
C GLN A 6 -6.66 35.38 -8.96
N TYR A 7 -7.82 34.77 -8.75
CA TYR A 7 -7.93 33.40 -8.30
C TYR A 7 -7.41 32.52 -9.43
N ASP A 8 -6.20 31.99 -9.26
CA ASP A 8 -5.69 30.95 -10.12
C ASP A 8 -6.57 29.72 -9.94
N TYR A 9 -7.43 29.48 -10.90
CA TYR A 9 -8.23 28.25 -10.95
C TYR A 9 -7.26 27.07 -11.00
N PRO A 10 -7.39 26.08 -10.07
CA PRO A 10 -6.49 24.91 -10.03
C PRO A 10 -6.62 23.99 -11.25
N TRP A 11 -7.54 24.28 -12.16
CA TRP A 11 -7.86 23.50 -13.35
C TRP A 11 -7.49 24.28 -14.63
N SER A 12 -6.21 24.44 -14.89
CA SER A 12 -5.76 24.88 -16.21
C SER A 12 -5.88 23.73 -17.21
N ALA A 13 -6.16 24.02 -18.49
CA ALA A 13 -6.19 23.02 -19.55
C ALA A 13 -4.87 22.23 -19.62
N GLU A 14 -3.76 22.88 -19.34
CA GLU A 14 -2.43 22.25 -19.27
C GLU A 14 -2.33 21.23 -18.12
N SER A 15 -2.87 21.58 -16.95
CA SER A 15 -2.93 20.64 -15.81
C SER A 15 -3.80 19.45 -16.13
N PHE A 16 -4.94 19.64 -16.77
CA PHE A 16 -5.83 18.55 -17.20
C PHE A 16 -5.14 17.62 -18.20
N ILE A 17 -4.45 18.16 -19.20
CA ILE A 17 -3.71 17.36 -20.19
C ILE A 17 -2.62 16.53 -19.51
N LYS A 18 -1.86 17.09 -18.55
CA LYS A 18 -0.85 16.36 -17.78
C LYS A 18 -1.45 15.20 -17.00
N HIS A 19 -2.59 15.41 -16.34
CA HIS A 19 -3.28 14.33 -15.63
C HIS A 19 -3.79 13.24 -16.59
N LEU A 20 -4.32 13.63 -17.75
CA LEU A 20 -4.77 12.70 -18.78
C LEU A 20 -3.60 11.86 -19.35
N GLN A 21 -2.44 12.47 -19.55
CA GLN A 21 -1.22 11.77 -19.97
C GLN A 21 -0.77 10.74 -18.92
N VAL A 22 -0.70 11.14 -17.63
CA VAL A 22 -0.35 10.24 -16.53
C VAL A 22 -1.33 9.08 -16.47
N PHE A 23 -2.63 9.35 -16.57
CA PHE A 23 -3.67 8.33 -16.60
C PHE A 23 -3.51 7.37 -17.79
N GLY A 24 -3.26 7.90 -19.00
CA GLY A 24 -3.02 7.11 -20.21
C GLY A 24 -1.80 6.21 -20.07
N PHE A 25 -0.66 6.74 -19.59
CA PHE A 25 0.52 5.91 -19.32
C PHE A 25 0.28 4.84 -18.26
N THR A 26 -0.48 5.16 -17.23
CA THR A 26 -0.85 4.18 -16.19
C THR A 26 -1.70 3.05 -16.78
N LEU A 27 -2.68 3.37 -17.62
CA LEU A 27 -3.50 2.35 -18.30
C LEU A 27 -2.66 1.44 -19.21
N ILE A 28 -1.73 2.00 -19.98
CA ILE A 28 -0.82 1.22 -20.83
C ILE A 28 0.04 0.30 -19.96
N ALA A 29 0.62 0.80 -18.86
CA ALA A 29 1.43 -0.01 -17.95
C ALA A 29 0.61 -1.15 -17.32
N VAL A 30 -0.61 -0.87 -16.86
CA VAL A 30 -1.53 -1.88 -16.30
C VAL A 30 -1.91 -2.91 -17.36
N SER A 31 -2.17 -2.49 -18.62
CA SER A 31 -2.49 -3.41 -19.73
C SER A 31 -1.32 -4.34 -20.03
N MET A 32 -0.09 -3.82 -20.04
CA MET A 32 1.11 -4.64 -20.23
C MET A 32 1.30 -5.64 -19.08
N LEU A 33 1.10 -5.20 -17.84
CA LEU A 33 1.14 -6.10 -16.68
C LEU A 33 0.07 -7.19 -16.76
N TYR A 34 -1.13 -6.84 -17.22
CA TYR A 34 -2.21 -7.80 -17.43
C TYR A 34 -1.85 -8.85 -18.50
N LEU A 35 -1.28 -8.44 -19.63
CA LEU A 35 -0.83 -9.37 -20.68
C LEU A 35 0.23 -10.34 -20.16
N VAL A 36 1.19 -9.85 -19.37
CA VAL A 36 2.20 -10.72 -18.74
C VAL A 36 1.53 -11.66 -17.74
N ALA A 37 0.62 -11.15 -16.90
CA ALA A 37 -0.09 -11.96 -15.91
C ALA A 37 -0.98 -13.03 -16.56
N ALA A 38 -1.67 -12.71 -17.67
CA ALA A 38 -2.52 -13.65 -18.39
C ALA A 38 -1.72 -14.83 -18.99
N ASN A 39 -0.47 -14.58 -19.38
CA ASN A 39 0.41 -15.61 -19.92
C ASN A 39 1.40 -16.17 -18.89
N TRP A 40 1.28 -15.77 -17.62
CA TRP A 40 2.24 -16.11 -16.58
C TRP A 40 2.45 -17.62 -16.43
N PHE A 41 1.36 -18.38 -16.44
CA PHE A 41 1.40 -19.84 -16.28
C PHE A 41 1.96 -20.60 -17.50
N MET A 42 2.12 -19.92 -18.65
CA MET A 42 2.77 -20.49 -19.83
C MET A 42 4.31 -20.38 -19.75
N LEU A 43 4.82 -19.53 -18.86
CA LEU A 43 6.26 -19.34 -18.69
C LEU A 43 6.86 -20.48 -17.87
N PRO A 44 8.07 -20.97 -18.22
CA PRO A 44 8.83 -21.87 -17.35
C PRO A 44 9.05 -21.28 -15.96
N GLN A 45 8.98 -22.11 -14.92
CA GLN A 45 9.12 -21.67 -13.53
C GLN A 45 10.41 -20.87 -13.28
N ALA A 46 11.51 -21.24 -13.93
CA ALA A 46 12.78 -20.51 -13.85
C ALA A 46 12.65 -19.06 -14.35
N ILE A 47 11.87 -18.83 -15.42
CA ILE A 47 11.62 -17.48 -15.95
C ILE A 47 10.69 -16.70 -15.02
N GLN A 48 9.65 -17.34 -14.48
CA GLN A 48 8.77 -16.72 -13.52
C GLN A 48 9.53 -16.21 -12.28
N LEU A 49 10.49 -16.98 -11.77
CA LEU A 49 11.36 -16.58 -10.67
C LEU A 49 12.36 -15.50 -11.08
N ALA A 50 12.94 -15.59 -12.26
CA ALA A 50 13.99 -14.68 -12.71
C ALA A 50 13.48 -13.25 -12.96
N ILE A 51 12.27 -13.09 -13.49
CA ILE A 51 11.73 -11.76 -13.86
C ILE A 51 11.70 -10.79 -12.66
N PRO A 52 11.01 -11.08 -11.52
CA PRO A 52 10.96 -10.14 -10.42
C PRO A 52 12.32 -9.90 -9.75
N GLN A 53 13.18 -10.93 -9.71
CA GLN A 53 14.52 -10.80 -9.15
C GLN A 53 15.44 -9.93 -10.01
N LEU A 54 15.39 -10.09 -11.33
CA LEU A 54 16.14 -9.24 -12.26
C LEU A 54 15.64 -7.78 -12.20
N LEU A 55 14.33 -7.56 -12.16
CA LEU A 55 13.77 -6.22 -12.04
C LEU A 55 14.13 -5.57 -10.70
N LEU A 56 14.13 -6.34 -9.60
CA LEU A 56 14.62 -5.89 -8.30
C LEU A 56 16.09 -5.46 -8.39
N PHE A 57 16.93 -6.32 -8.94
CA PHE A 57 18.37 -6.05 -9.08
C PHE A 57 18.63 -4.84 -9.97
N LEU A 58 18.01 -4.77 -11.15
CA LEU A 58 18.19 -3.65 -12.07
C LEU A 58 17.71 -2.33 -11.47
N SER A 59 16.55 -2.31 -10.82
CA SER A 59 16.04 -1.08 -10.18
C SER A 59 16.94 -0.64 -9.03
N ALA A 60 17.49 -1.56 -8.24
CA ALA A 60 18.45 -1.26 -7.17
C ALA A 60 19.74 -0.67 -7.75
N VAL A 61 20.33 -1.28 -8.77
CA VAL A 61 21.56 -0.80 -9.42
C VAL A 61 21.32 0.57 -10.08
N CYS A 62 20.23 0.73 -10.83
CA CYS A 62 19.87 2.01 -11.44
C CYS A 62 19.71 3.13 -10.40
N SER A 63 19.16 2.82 -9.21
CA SER A 63 19.01 3.80 -8.14
C SER A 63 20.34 4.32 -7.61
N LEU A 64 21.40 3.51 -7.66
CA LEU A 64 22.77 3.91 -7.28
C LEU A 64 23.41 4.83 -8.32
N TRP A 65 23.07 4.68 -9.59
CA TRP A 65 23.64 5.52 -10.66
C TRP A 65 22.92 6.86 -10.81
N LEU A 66 21.59 6.88 -10.54
CA LEU A 66 20.74 8.05 -10.73
C LEU A 66 20.63 8.95 -9.49
N THR A 67 21.63 8.94 -8.61
CA THR A 67 21.61 9.66 -7.32
C THR A 67 21.32 11.16 -7.41
N LYS A 68 21.50 11.77 -8.59
CA LYS A 68 21.25 13.19 -8.83
C LYS A 68 19.74 13.51 -9.05
N HIS A 69 18.92 12.51 -9.25
CA HIS A 69 17.50 12.68 -9.58
C HIS A 69 16.62 12.06 -8.48
N ASP A 70 16.39 12.79 -7.40
CA ASP A 70 15.66 12.30 -6.22
C ASP A 70 14.31 11.65 -6.55
N PHE A 71 13.55 12.23 -7.49
CA PHE A 71 12.27 11.64 -7.90
C PHE A 71 12.44 10.26 -8.55
N LEU A 72 13.41 10.10 -9.46
CA LEU A 72 13.67 8.81 -10.11
C LEU A 72 14.16 7.77 -9.11
N VAL A 73 15.02 8.16 -8.17
CA VAL A 73 15.49 7.29 -7.10
C VAL A 73 14.31 6.81 -6.23
N GLN A 74 13.39 7.71 -5.88
CA GLN A 74 12.19 7.32 -5.14
C GLN A 74 11.30 6.35 -5.92
N CYS A 75 11.11 6.57 -7.22
CA CYS A 75 10.37 5.64 -8.08
C CYS A 75 11.04 4.26 -8.14
N LEU A 76 12.37 4.22 -8.33
CA LEU A 76 13.13 2.97 -8.39
C LEU A 76 13.08 2.20 -7.07
N HIS A 77 13.20 2.88 -5.93
CA HIS A 77 13.04 2.23 -4.62
C HIS A 77 11.62 1.69 -4.42
N SER A 78 10.60 2.39 -4.90
CA SER A 78 9.21 1.90 -4.83
C SER A 78 9.03 0.65 -5.70
N ILE A 79 9.65 0.62 -6.89
CA ILE A 79 9.70 -0.56 -7.75
C ILE A 79 10.42 -1.71 -7.05
N CYS A 80 11.57 -1.47 -6.42
CA CYS A 80 12.24 -2.49 -5.61
C CYS A 80 11.31 -3.07 -4.55
N GLY A 81 10.59 -2.21 -3.82
CA GLY A 81 9.63 -2.63 -2.81
C GLY A 81 8.52 -3.52 -3.37
N LEU A 82 7.98 -3.20 -4.54
CA LEU A 82 6.98 -4.03 -5.23
C LEU A 82 7.57 -5.36 -5.70
N MET A 83 8.79 -5.34 -6.26
CA MET A 83 9.44 -6.57 -6.76
C MET A 83 9.81 -7.55 -5.63
N ILE A 84 10.08 -7.07 -4.42
CA ILE A 84 10.24 -7.92 -3.23
C ILE A 84 8.96 -8.72 -3.01
N GLY A 85 7.80 -8.05 -2.96
CA GLY A 85 6.52 -8.72 -2.76
C GLY A 85 6.17 -9.70 -3.88
N LEU A 86 6.40 -9.30 -5.13
CA LEU A 86 6.17 -10.17 -6.28
C LEU A 86 7.07 -11.41 -6.23
N SER A 87 8.36 -11.26 -5.86
CA SER A 87 9.27 -12.38 -5.68
C SER A 87 8.77 -13.37 -4.63
N LEU A 88 8.33 -12.85 -3.47
CA LEU A 88 7.76 -13.69 -2.41
C LEU A 88 6.49 -14.42 -2.85
N ALA A 89 5.60 -13.74 -3.58
CA ALA A 89 4.37 -14.33 -4.09
C ALA A 89 4.67 -15.46 -5.11
N VAL A 90 5.60 -15.24 -6.03
CA VAL A 90 6.01 -16.25 -7.03
C VAL A 90 6.68 -17.44 -6.36
N ILE A 91 7.56 -17.22 -5.37
CA ILE A 91 8.16 -18.30 -4.58
C ILE A 91 7.07 -19.12 -3.89
N GLY A 92 6.10 -18.46 -3.25
CA GLY A 92 4.98 -19.13 -2.59
C GLY A 92 4.14 -19.97 -3.54
N GLN A 93 3.88 -19.48 -4.76
CA GLN A 93 3.15 -20.21 -5.79
C GLN A 93 3.91 -21.44 -6.32
N ILE A 94 5.19 -21.30 -6.63
CA ILE A 94 5.99 -22.36 -7.26
C ILE A 94 6.30 -23.48 -6.27
N TYR A 95 6.68 -23.11 -5.06
CA TYR A 95 7.09 -24.09 -4.04
C TYR A 95 5.94 -24.59 -3.18
N GLN A 96 4.71 -24.07 -3.39
CA GLN A 96 3.52 -24.44 -2.61
C GLN A 96 3.84 -24.52 -1.11
N THR A 97 4.49 -23.48 -0.59
CA THR A 97 5.07 -23.49 0.75
C THR A 97 4.06 -23.78 1.87
N GLY A 98 2.75 -23.75 1.55
CA GLY A 98 1.69 -23.93 2.55
C GLY A 98 1.70 -22.85 3.64
N ALA A 99 2.53 -21.83 3.48
CA ALA A 99 2.61 -20.74 4.44
C ALA A 99 1.33 -19.89 4.39
N ASP A 100 0.86 -19.52 5.56
CA ASP A 100 -0.28 -18.62 5.70
C ASP A 100 -0.03 -17.29 4.99
N SER A 101 -1.05 -16.75 4.36
CA SER A 101 -0.91 -15.51 3.56
C SER A 101 -0.42 -14.33 4.41
N TYR A 102 -0.73 -14.27 5.70
CA TYR A 102 -0.24 -13.21 6.58
C TYR A 102 1.28 -13.22 6.73
N LEU A 103 1.93 -14.40 6.70
CA LEU A 103 3.38 -14.51 6.78
C LEU A 103 4.07 -13.90 5.56
N LEU A 104 3.48 -14.04 4.37
CA LEU A 104 3.98 -13.39 3.16
C LEU A 104 3.99 -11.86 3.32
N PHE A 105 2.88 -11.28 3.76
CA PHE A 105 2.79 -9.83 3.94
C PHE A 105 3.64 -9.33 5.11
N LEU A 106 3.78 -10.12 6.17
CA LEU A 106 4.66 -9.82 7.29
C LEU A 106 6.13 -9.79 6.83
N LEU A 107 6.58 -10.83 6.13
CA LEU A 107 7.93 -10.91 5.61
C LEU A 107 8.21 -9.78 4.61
N TRP A 108 7.24 -9.48 3.74
CA TRP A 108 7.33 -8.34 2.84
C TRP A 108 7.54 -7.03 3.60
N SER A 109 6.74 -6.77 4.64
CA SER A 109 6.86 -5.58 5.48
C SER A 109 8.25 -5.48 6.14
N VAL A 110 8.78 -6.58 6.66
CA VAL A 110 10.12 -6.62 7.26
C VAL A 110 11.20 -6.30 6.22
N LEU A 111 11.09 -6.86 5.01
CA LEU A 111 12.07 -6.64 3.94
C LEU A 111 12.00 -5.22 3.34
N LEU A 112 10.90 -4.47 3.56
CA LEU A 112 10.81 -3.06 3.18
C LEU A 112 11.55 -2.12 4.14
N LEU A 113 11.77 -2.51 5.40
CA LEU A 113 12.38 -1.63 6.42
C LEU A 113 13.76 -1.08 6.02
N PRO A 114 14.69 -1.86 5.45
CA PRO A 114 15.99 -1.32 5.01
C PRO A 114 15.87 -0.23 3.95
N TRP A 115 14.83 -0.25 3.13
CA TRP A 115 14.61 0.74 2.05
C TRP A 115 14.10 2.09 2.56
N LEU A 116 13.76 2.20 3.84
CA LEU A 116 13.37 3.45 4.50
C LEU A 116 14.55 4.26 5.04
N TYR A 117 15.79 3.80 4.85
CA TYR A 117 16.97 4.56 5.29
C TYR A 117 17.03 5.98 4.66
N ARG A 118 16.46 6.16 3.48
CA ARG A 118 16.13 7.47 2.91
C ARG A 118 14.60 7.64 2.91
N PRO A 119 14.10 8.84 3.29
CA PRO A 119 12.67 9.11 3.26
C PRO A 119 12.11 8.86 1.84
N ASN A 120 11.29 7.82 1.71
CA ASN A 120 10.67 7.44 0.45
C ASN A 120 9.17 7.23 0.67
N ILE A 121 8.36 8.08 0.05
CA ILE A 121 6.90 8.07 0.19
C ILE A 121 6.31 6.74 -0.31
N GLY A 122 6.79 6.23 -1.45
CA GLY A 122 6.26 5.01 -2.05
C GLY A 122 6.56 3.77 -1.22
N VAL A 123 7.79 3.64 -0.71
CA VAL A 123 8.19 2.53 0.17
C VAL A 123 7.44 2.59 1.50
N PHE A 124 7.29 3.79 2.08
CA PHE A 124 6.53 3.96 3.31
C PHE A 124 5.06 3.58 3.11
N PHE A 125 4.45 3.98 2.00
CA PHE A 125 3.08 3.62 1.67
C PHE A 125 2.91 2.11 1.49
N LEU A 126 3.83 1.45 0.78
CA LEU A 126 3.87 -0.01 0.65
C LEU A 126 4.00 -0.69 2.01
N LEU A 127 4.89 -0.21 2.88
CA LEU A 127 5.03 -0.75 4.23
C LEU A 127 3.73 -0.64 5.02
N CYS A 128 3.03 0.49 4.94
CA CYS A 128 1.76 0.68 5.63
C CYS A 128 0.70 -0.31 5.13
N ILE A 129 0.56 -0.49 3.81
CA ILE A 129 -0.40 -1.42 3.23
C ILE A 129 -0.06 -2.86 3.61
N THR A 130 1.19 -3.29 3.40
CA THR A 130 1.59 -4.69 3.64
C THR A 130 1.49 -5.07 5.11
N SER A 131 1.88 -4.18 6.02
CA SER A 131 1.77 -4.43 7.45
C SER A 131 0.30 -4.45 7.94
N GLN A 132 -0.57 -3.60 7.36
CA GLN A 132 -2.00 -3.64 7.65
C GLN A 132 -2.64 -4.93 7.12
N LEU A 133 -2.27 -5.37 5.91
CA LEU A 133 -2.72 -6.64 5.35
C LEU A 133 -2.21 -7.84 6.16
N ALA A 134 -0.97 -7.80 6.63
CA ALA A 134 -0.43 -8.85 7.49
C ALA A 134 -1.25 -8.98 8.78
N LEU A 135 -1.55 -7.86 9.44
CA LEU A 135 -2.37 -7.85 10.64
C LEU A 135 -3.79 -8.36 10.38
N PHE A 136 -4.42 -7.87 9.30
CA PHE A 136 -5.77 -8.26 8.90
C PHE A 136 -5.87 -9.77 8.62
N LEU A 137 -4.96 -10.30 7.79
CA LEU A 137 -4.94 -11.71 7.43
C LEU A 137 -4.57 -12.61 8.62
N PHE A 138 -3.69 -12.14 9.51
CA PHE A 138 -3.39 -12.84 10.74
C PHE A 138 -4.66 -13.13 11.54
N PHE A 139 -5.50 -12.14 11.77
CA PHE A 139 -6.75 -12.32 12.51
C PHE A 139 -7.77 -13.20 11.78
N ILE A 140 -7.83 -13.13 10.44
CA ILE A 140 -8.75 -13.95 9.65
C ILE A 140 -8.29 -15.41 9.59
N GLN A 141 -7.00 -15.66 9.42
CA GLN A 141 -6.46 -17.01 9.26
C GLN A 141 -6.19 -17.71 10.59
N THR A 142 -6.09 -16.97 11.68
CA THR A 142 -6.04 -17.53 13.01
C THR A 142 -7.43 -17.45 13.64
N PHE A 143 -7.76 -18.41 14.52
CA PHE A 143 -9.04 -18.41 15.25
C PHE A 143 -9.29 -17.18 16.12
N CYS A 144 -8.30 -16.29 16.24
CA CYS A 144 -8.42 -15.04 17.00
C CYS A 144 -9.50 -14.11 16.44
N GLY A 145 -9.75 -14.11 15.13
CA GLY A 145 -10.77 -13.26 14.51
C GLY A 145 -12.19 -13.65 14.91
N ASP A 146 -12.46 -14.95 15.00
CA ASP A 146 -13.79 -15.46 15.39
C ASP A 146 -14.02 -15.40 16.91
N GLN A 147 -12.98 -15.69 17.70
CA GLN A 147 -13.09 -15.70 19.16
C GLN A 147 -13.09 -14.29 19.77
N TYR A 148 -12.35 -13.37 19.15
CA TYR A 148 -12.14 -12.01 19.67
C TYR A 148 -12.36 -10.93 18.59
N PRO A 149 -13.58 -10.80 18.02
CA PRO A 149 -13.84 -9.87 16.94
C PRO A 149 -13.59 -8.42 17.36
N ASP A 150 -13.87 -8.06 18.61
CA ASP A 150 -13.65 -6.71 19.13
C ASP A 150 -12.15 -6.39 19.22
N LEU A 151 -11.33 -7.34 19.66
CA LEU A 151 -9.88 -7.19 19.72
C LEU A 151 -9.29 -7.03 18.30
N PHE A 152 -9.80 -7.78 17.34
CA PHE A 152 -9.43 -7.66 15.93
C PHE A 152 -9.68 -6.23 15.41
N LEU A 153 -10.90 -5.73 15.58
CA LEU A 153 -11.29 -4.42 15.08
C LEU A 153 -10.52 -3.29 15.77
N ILE A 154 -10.35 -3.37 17.09
CA ILE A 154 -9.57 -2.38 17.85
C ILE A 154 -8.10 -2.38 17.39
N SER A 155 -7.48 -3.54 17.22
CA SER A 155 -6.07 -3.61 16.83
C SER A 155 -5.82 -3.05 15.43
N ILE A 156 -6.72 -3.27 14.47
CA ILE A 156 -6.63 -2.65 13.13
C ILE A 156 -6.68 -1.12 13.23
N HIS A 157 -7.59 -0.55 14.05
CA HIS A 157 -7.70 0.89 14.21
C HIS A 157 -6.50 1.50 14.92
N VAL A 158 -6.06 0.88 16.03
CA VAL A 158 -4.87 1.34 16.76
C VAL A 158 -3.64 1.30 15.85
N PHE A 159 -3.48 0.26 15.06
CA PHE A 159 -2.38 0.16 14.12
C PHE A 159 -2.47 1.22 13.00
N ALA A 160 -3.65 1.49 12.47
CA ALA A 160 -3.87 2.57 11.50
C ALA A 160 -3.58 3.96 12.09
N LEU A 161 -3.90 4.20 13.36
CA LEU A 161 -3.54 5.44 14.09
C LEU A 161 -2.02 5.58 14.25
N ILE A 162 -1.31 4.50 14.57
CA ILE A 162 0.15 4.49 14.64
C ILE A 162 0.74 4.86 13.28
N GLN A 163 0.25 4.26 12.21
CA GLN A 163 0.67 4.56 10.83
C GLN A 163 0.38 6.03 10.48
N PHE A 164 -0.79 6.53 10.84
CA PHE A 164 -1.15 7.95 10.66
C PHE A 164 -0.20 8.88 11.40
N TYR A 165 0.14 8.58 12.67
CA TYR A 165 1.09 9.36 13.44
C TYR A 165 2.46 9.46 12.74
N PHE A 166 3.01 8.33 12.29
CA PHE A 166 4.28 8.32 11.55
C PHE A 166 4.17 9.05 10.22
N CYS A 167 3.06 8.87 9.49
CA CYS A 167 2.79 9.58 8.25
C CYS A 167 2.75 11.10 8.48
N ASN A 168 2.03 11.56 9.48
CA ASN A 168 1.92 13.00 9.78
C ASN A 168 3.28 13.60 10.17
N LYS A 169 4.12 12.84 10.89
CA LYS A 169 5.45 13.27 11.32
C LYS A 169 6.46 13.36 10.17
N TYR A 170 6.49 12.38 9.27
CA TYR A 170 7.53 12.25 8.25
C TYR A 170 7.05 12.58 6.83
N TYR A 171 5.75 12.45 6.55
CA TYR A 171 5.15 12.57 5.22
C TYR A 171 3.82 13.34 5.26
N SER A 172 3.84 14.55 5.82
CA SER A 172 2.63 15.36 6.05
C SER A 172 1.72 15.54 4.83
N LYS A 173 2.27 15.50 3.60
CA LYS A 173 1.51 15.57 2.35
C LYS A 173 0.55 14.38 2.16
N LEU A 174 0.85 13.23 2.74
CA LEU A 174 0.04 12.02 2.64
C LEU A 174 -1.02 11.90 3.75
N ARG A 175 -1.05 12.81 4.71
CA ARG A 175 -1.97 12.74 5.87
C ARG A 175 -3.43 12.53 5.48
N TYR A 176 -3.88 13.18 4.38
CA TYR A 176 -5.26 13.05 3.91
C TYR A 176 -5.59 11.66 3.37
N LEU A 177 -4.63 10.96 2.75
CA LEU A 177 -4.81 9.57 2.31
C LEU A 177 -4.97 8.64 3.52
N PHE A 178 -4.20 8.86 4.58
CA PHE A 178 -4.32 8.06 5.80
C PHE A 178 -5.58 8.38 6.59
N LEU A 179 -6.04 9.63 6.59
CA LEU A 179 -7.35 9.99 7.16
C LEU A 179 -8.50 9.31 6.39
N LEU A 180 -8.41 9.30 5.04
CA LEU A 180 -9.36 8.59 4.20
C LEU A 180 -9.34 7.09 4.49
N TRP A 181 -8.16 6.50 4.60
CA TRP A 181 -7.99 5.08 4.95
C TRP A 181 -8.62 4.76 6.31
N PHE A 182 -8.36 5.59 7.32
CA PHE A 182 -8.94 5.45 8.64
C PHE A 182 -10.47 5.57 8.60
N ALA A 183 -11.01 6.51 7.82
CA ALA A 183 -12.44 6.66 7.62
C ALA A 183 -13.07 5.42 6.96
N ILE A 184 -12.43 4.84 5.93
CA ILE A 184 -12.88 3.61 5.28
C ILE A 184 -12.91 2.45 6.28
N LEU A 185 -11.85 2.28 7.08
CA LEU A 185 -11.81 1.25 8.13
C LEU A 185 -12.93 1.43 9.15
N SER A 186 -13.21 2.69 9.54
CA SER A 186 -14.27 2.99 10.51
C SER A 186 -15.66 2.72 9.95
N ILE A 187 -15.91 3.06 8.67
CA ILE A 187 -17.16 2.75 7.97
C ILE A 187 -17.34 1.24 7.85
N TRP A 188 -16.30 0.52 7.46
CA TRP A 188 -16.32 -0.94 7.37
C TRP A 188 -16.59 -1.59 8.73
N HIS A 189 -15.93 -1.11 9.77
CA HIS A 189 -16.15 -1.54 11.15
C HIS A 189 -17.62 -1.34 11.57
N MET A 190 -18.15 -0.13 11.31
CA MET A 190 -19.54 0.19 11.57
C MET A 190 -20.52 -0.75 10.83
N ALA A 191 -20.27 -1.02 9.55
CA ALA A 191 -21.09 -1.92 8.75
C ALA A 191 -21.07 -3.35 9.32
N MET A 192 -19.94 -3.85 9.78
CA MET A 192 -19.80 -5.17 10.40
C MET A 192 -20.61 -5.26 11.71
N TYR A 193 -20.63 -4.20 12.52
CA TYR A 193 -21.45 -4.16 13.74
C TYR A 193 -22.95 -4.10 13.48
N LEU A 194 -23.38 -3.29 12.50
CA LEU A 194 -24.77 -3.22 12.11
C LEU A 194 -25.31 -4.55 11.57
N TYR A 195 -24.46 -5.27 10.82
CA TYR A 195 -24.81 -6.59 10.30
C TYR A 195 -24.88 -7.68 11.39
N ALA A 196 -24.02 -7.56 12.42
CA ALA A 196 -23.94 -8.54 13.51
C ALA A 196 -24.94 -8.32 14.65
N ASP A 197 -25.84 -7.34 14.55
CA ASP A 197 -26.85 -6.99 15.57
C ASP A 197 -26.27 -6.74 16.98
N LYS A 198 -25.00 -6.32 17.04
CA LYS A 198 -24.30 -6.04 18.30
C LYS A 198 -24.28 -4.55 18.62
N SER A 199 -24.62 -4.26 19.83
CA SER A 199 -24.99 -3.02 20.51
C SER A 199 -24.25 -1.72 20.09
N ILE A 200 -25.04 -0.65 20.13
CA ILE A 200 -24.75 0.77 19.88
C ILE A 200 -23.48 1.32 20.63
N LEU A 201 -23.01 0.64 21.68
CA LEU A 201 -21.92 1.11 22.53
C LEU A 201 -20.58 1.23 21.75
N TYR A 202 -20.32 0.33 20.81
CA TYR A 202 -19.08 0.37 20.02
C TYR A 202 -19.14 1.41 18.89
N PHE A 203 -20.34 1.78 18.48
CA PHE A 203 -20.57 2.84 17.50
C PHE A 203 -20.07 4.20 18.01
N THR A 204 -20.32 4.49 19.29
CA THR A 204 -19.90 5.73 19.92
C THR A 204 -18.38 5.81 20.12
N VAL A 205 -17.70 4.72 20.41
CA VAL A 205 -16.24 4.70 20.57
C VAL A 205 -15.52 4.92 19.24
N SER A 206 -15.99 4.30 18.16
CA SER A 206 -15.40 4.52 16.82
C SER A 206 -15.62 5.94 16.33
N PHE A 207 -16.74 6.56 16.67
CA PHE A 207 -17.05 7.95 16.31
C PHE A 207 -16.23 8.97 17.14
N LEU A 208 -15.98 8.69 18.42
CA LEU A 208 -15.14 9.51 19.29
C LEU A 208 -13.65 9.47 18.90
N LEU A 209 -13.20 8.41 18.24
CA LEU A 209 -11.82 8.31 17.73
C LEU A 209 -11.62 9.07 16.39
N LEU A 210 -12.70 9.51 15.74
CA LEU A 210 -12.68 10.29 14.49
C LEU A 210 -12.76 11.82 14.74
N GLY A 211 -13.15 12.27 15.91
CA GLY A 211 -13.22 13.68 16.32
C GLY A 211 -11.98 14.15 17.05
#